data_c7749b8db4387a61777ccfcee9e7b057
#
_entry.id   c7749b8db4387a61777ccfcee9e7b057
#
_cell.length_a   1.000
_cell.length_b   1.000
_cell.length_c   1.000
_cell.angle_alpha   90.00
_cell.angle_beta   90.00
_cell.angle_gamma   90.00
#
_symmetry.space_group_name_H-M   'P 1'
#
loop_
_entity.id
_entity.type
_entity.pdbx_description
1 polymer ?
#
loop_
_entity_poly.entity_id
_entity_poly.type
_entity_poly.pdbx_seq_one_letter_code
_entity_poly.pdbx_strand_id
1 'polypeptide(L)'
;MVQQAVVGSGITNERVIAAMAATPRHEFVPANLRNKAYLDMSLPIGDQQTISAPFIVSFMTEALDPQSTDKVLEIGTGSGYQAAVLSPLVQQVFTIEIVESLGNRARATLKRLKYDNVLARVGDGFKGWPRHAPFDKIIVTCSPERVPQPLVDQLREGGLMVIPVGERYQQTMYVLRKKNGKMQAEALRPTLFVPMTGNAEDNRQVKPDPLKPALFNGDFELTKEDYPFV
;
A
#
# COMPACT_ATOMS: atom_id res chain seq x y z
N MET A 1 -7.27 -5.62 -18.39
CA MET A 1 -6.44 -5.37 -17.18
C MET A 1 -5.54 -6.56 -16.88
N VAL A 2 -6.07 -7.73 -16.53
CA VAL A 2 -5.24 -8.86 -16.06
C VAL A 2 -4.16 -9.25 -17.06
N GLN A 3 -4.51 -9.50 -18.32
CA GLN A 3 -3.52 -9.91 -19.34
C GLN A 3 -2.45 -8.84 -19.61
N GLN A 4 -2.80 -7.58 -19.65
CA GLN A 4 -1.86 -6.50 -20.01
C GLN A 4 -1.12 -5.93 -18.80
N ALA A 5 -1.86 -5.58 -17.73
CA ALA A 5 -1.32 -4.86 -16.60
C ALA A 5 -0.77 -5.78 -15.48
N VAL A 6 -1.14 -7.07 -15.47
CA VAL A 6 -0.69 -8.03 -14.46
C VAL A 6 0.29 -9.02 -15.11
N VAL A 7 -0.21 -9.94 -15.95
CA VAL A 7 0.61 -10.98 -16.59
C VAL A 7 1.67 -10.36 -17.51
N GLY A 8 1.28 -9.42 -18.38
CA GLY A 8 2.19 -8.74 -19.30
C GLY A 8 3.27 -7.88 -18.61
N SER A 9 3.09 -7.56 -17.34
CA SER A 9 4.09 -6.86 -16.53
C SER A 9 4.97 -7.77 -15.67
N GLY A 10 4.88 -9.10 -15.87
CA GLY A 10 5.76 -10.08 -15.26
C GLY A 10 5.26 -10.71 -13.96
N ILE A 11 4.00 -10.50 -13.56
CA ILE A 11 3.39 -11.23 -12.44
C ILE A 11 3.13 -12.67 -12.86
N THR A 12 3.63 -13.62 -12.08
CA THR A 12 3.61 -15.04 -12.39
C THR A 12 2.82 -15.90 -11.41
N ASN A 13 2.55 -15.37 -10.21
CA ASN A 13 1.80 -16.10 -9.19
C ASN A 13 0.33 -16.24 -9.59
N GLU A 14 -0.07 -17.46 -9.97
CA GLU A 14 -1.43 -17.77 -10.46
C GLU A 14 -2.52 -17.41 -9.45
N ARG A 15 -2.26 -17.54 -8.13
CA ARG A 15 -3.23 -17.17 -7.09
C ARG A 15 -3.45 -15.65 -7.06
N VAL A 16 -2.37 -14.87 -7.21
CA VAL A 16 -2.45 -13.41 -7.31
C VAL A 16 -3.19 -13.00 -8.58
N ILE A 17 -2.87 -13.60 -9.71
CA ILE A 17 -3.54 -13.35 -10.99
C ILE A 17 -5.04 -13.64 -10.88
N ALA A 18 -5.41 -14.79 -10.28
CA ALA A 18 -6.81 -15.16 -10.06
C ALA A 18 -7.54 -14.18 -9.13
N ALA A 19 -6.92 -13.76 -8.03
CA ALA A 19 -7.47 -12.77 -7.12
C ALA A 19 -7.71 -11.42 -7.80
N MET A 20 -6.76 -10.95 -8.60
CA MET A 20 -6.89 -9.72 -9.40
C MET A 20 -8.02 -9.82 -10.43
N ALA A 21 -8.20 -10.99 -11.04
CA ALA A 21 -9.26 -11.24 -12.02
C ALA A 21 -10.66 -11.27 -11.36
N ALA A 22 -10.77 -11.85 -10.19
CA ALA A 22 -12.02 -12.00 -9.45
C ALA A 22 -12.48 -10.72 -8.75
N THR A 23 -11.57 -9.79 -8.44
CA THR A 23 -11.90 -8.57 -7.68
C THR A 23 -12.41 -7.47 -8.59
N PRO A 24 -13.68 -7.03 -8.47
CA PRO A 24 -14.31 -6.06 -9.37
C PRO A 24 -13.83 -4.63 -9.08
N ARG A 25 -12.70 -4.23 -9.65
CA ARG A 25 -12.03 -2.95 -9.36
C ARG A 25 -12.93 -1.74 -9.56
N HIS A 26 -13.88 -1.79 -10.52
CA HIS A 26 -14.83 -0.70 -10.78
C HIS A 26 -15.78 -0.40 -9.60
N GLU A 27 -15.93 -1.32 -8.66
CA GLU A 27 -16.72 -1.11 -7.43
C GLU A 27 -15.95 -0.29 -6.36
N PHE A 28 -14.64 -0.11 -6.54
CA PHE A 28 -13.74 0.58 -5.63
C PHE A 28 -13.31 1.98 -6.12
N VAL A 29 -13.89 2.45 -7.22
CA VAL A 29 -13.63 3.78 -7.76
C VAL A 29 -14.93 4.60 -7.82
N PRO A 30 -14.83 5.95 -7.83
CA PRO A 30 -16.00 6.82 -8.03
C PRO A 30 -16.74 6.49 -9.34
N ALA A 31 -18.05 6.68 -9.36
CA ALA A 31 -18.93 6.30 -10.48
C ALA A 31 -18.48 6.90 -11.84
N ASN A 32 -18.03 8.15 -11.83
CA ASN A 32 -17.52 8.86 -13.01
C ASN A 32 -16.18 8.34 -13.53
N LEU A 33 -15.48 7.47 -12.78
CA LEU A 33 -14.19 6.90 -13.15
C LEU A 33 -14.27 5.39 -13.46
N ARG A 34 -15.45 4.78 -13.39
CA ARG A 34 -15.63 3.34 -13.60
C ARG A 34 -15.17 2.86 -14.97
N ASN A 35 -15.31 3.68 -16.01
CA ASN A 35 -14.82 3.39 -17.36
C ASN A 35 -13.30 3.32 -17.46
N LYS A 36 -12.56 3.91 -16.50
CA LYS A 36 -11.10 3.89 -16.40
C LYS A 36 -10.57 2.85 -15.40
N ALA A 37 -11.47 2.19 -14.64
CA ALA A 37 -11.08 1.33 -13.52
C ALA A 37 -10.12 0.20 -13.90
N TYR A 38 -10.16 -0.25 -15.15
CA TYR A 38 -9.33 -1.37 -15.62
C TYR A 38 -8.13 -0.96 -16.46
N LEU A 39 -7.84 0.35 -16.55
CA LEU A 39 -6.56 0.86 -17.07
C LEU A 39 -5.47 0.73 -16.01
N ASP A 40 -4.22 0.51 -16.44
CA ASP A 40 -3.08 0.44 -15.52
C ASP A 40 -2.63 1.84 -15.11
N MET A 41 -3.43 2.45 -14.26
CA MET A 41 -3.18 3.77 -13.72
C MET A 41 -3.79 3.92 -12.33
N SER A 42 -3.20 4.80 -11.51
CA SER A 42 -3.82 5.26 -10.27
C SER A 42 -5.00 6.20 -10.58
N LEU A 43 -6.06 6.12 -9.78
CA LEU A 43 -7.25 6.94 -9.94
C LEU A 43 -7.60 7.64 -8.62
N PRO A 44 -8.07 8.90 -8.65
CA PRO A 44 -8.48 9.59 -7.43
C PRO A 44 -9.73 8.93 -6.82
N ILE A 45 -9.72 8.81 -5.49
CA ILE A 45 -10.83 8.27 -4.70
C ILE A 45 -11.40 9.29 -3.70
N GLY A 46 -11.00 10.54 -3.80
CA GLY A 46 -11.36 11.62 -2.89
C GLY A 46 -10.30 11.82 -1.80
N ASP A 47 -10.46 12.89 -1.03
CA ASP A 47 -9.62 13.24 0.12
C ASP A 47 -8.10 13.26 -0.21
N GLN A 48 -7.74 13.68 -1.44
CA GLN A 48 -6.37 13.68 -2.00
C GLN A 48 -5.71 12.29 -2.00
N GLN A 49 -6.50 11.22 -1.97
CA GLN A 49 -6.02 9.85 -2.01
C GLN A 49 -6.34 9.18 -3.35
N THR A 50 -5.61 8.12 -3.65
CA THR A 50 -5.76 7.36 -4.89
C THR A 50 -5.86 5.86 -4.63
N ILE A 51 -6.56 5.15 -5.52
CA ILE A 51 -6.41 3.71 -5.68
C ILE A 51 -5.19 3.45 -6.56
N SER A 52 -4.25 2.63 -6.11
CA SER A 52 -3.03 2.30 -6.85
C SER A 52 -3.33 1.63 -8.18
N ALA A 53 -2.43 1.77 -9.17
CA ALA A 53 -2.51 1.09 -10.45
C ALA A 53 -2.61 -0.44 -10.28
N PRO A 54 -3.32 -1.17 -11.15
CA PRO A 54 -3.43 -2.63 -11.09
C PRO A 54 -2.10 -3.35 -10.99
N PHE A 55 -1.10 -2.94 -11.79
CA PHE A 55 0.24 -3.49 -11.70
C PHE A 55 0.84 -3.37 -10.30
N ILE A 56 0.76 -2.18 -9.68
CA ILE A 56 1.33 -1.95 -8.34
C ILE A 56 0.67 -2.85 -7.29
N VAL A 57 -0.66 -2.97 -7.34
CA VAL A 57 -1.42 -3.84 -6.43
C VAL A 57 -0.98 -5.30 -6.58
N SER A 58 -0.90 -5.81 -7.81
CA SER A 58 -0.48 -7.20 -8.06
C SER A 58 1.00 -7.43 -7.69
N PHE A 59 1.88 -6.49 -8.01
CA PHE A 59 3.30 -6.55 -7.67
C PHE A 59 3.55 -6.59 -6.17
N MET A 60 2.91 -5.72 -5.41
CA MET A 60 3.02 -5.72 -3.95
C MET A 60 2.42 -7.00 -3.34
N THR A 61 1.31 -7.48 -3.89
CA THR A 61 0.67 -8.72 -3.43
C THR A 61 1.56 -9.93 -3.70
N GLU A 62 2.17 -10.03 -4.89
CA GLU A 62 3.11 -11.11 -5.21
C GLU A 62 4.36 -11.05 -4.33
N ALA A 63 4.95 -9.85 -4.15
CA ALA A 63 6.12 -9.65 -3.28
C ALA A 63 5.83 -9.98 -1.80
N LEU A 64 4.59 -9.81 -1.35
CA LEU A 64 4.15 -10.19 -0.01
C LEU A 64 4.11 -11.71 0.19
N ASP A 65 4.00 -12.47 -0.88
CA ASP A 65 3.87 -13.96 -0.87
C ASP A 65 2.80 -14.44 0.13
N PRO A 66 1.51 -14.05 -0.05
CA PRO A 66 0.46 -14.37 0.90
C PRO A 66 0.11 -15.87 0.90
N GLN A 67 -0.02 -16.47 2.08
CA GLN A 67 -0.43 -17.85 2.28
C GLN A 67 -1.86 -17.92 2.84
N SER A 68 -2.59 -18.99 2.54
CA SER A 68 -4.00 -19.15 2.93
C SER A 68 -4.24 -19.14 4.45
N THR A 69 -3.20 -19.37 5.23
CA THR A 69 -3.22 -19.35 6.70
C THR A 69 -2.79 -18.02 7.30
N ASP A 70 -2.35 -17.06 6.46
CA ASP A 70 -1.77 -15.81 6.94
C ASP A 70 -2.84 -14.87 7.52
N LYS A 71 -2.43 -14.18 8.55
CA LYS A 71 -3.06 -13.00 9.11
C LYS A 71 -2.29 -11.76 8.63
N VAL A 72 -2.93 -10.95 7.78
CA VAL A 72 -2.30 -9.82 7.11
C VAL A 72 -2.78 -8.50 7.71
N LEU A 73 -1.85 -7.57 7.95
CA LEU A 73 -2.16 -6.17 8.25
C LEU A 73 -1.87 -5.30 7.03
N GLU A 74 -2.87 -4.54 6.60
CA GLU A 74 -2.75 -3.49 5.59
C GLU A 74 -2.81 -2.11 6.26
N ILE A 75 -1.90 -1.22 5.85
CA ILE A 75 -1.90 0.19 6.25
C ILE A 75 -2.20 1.05 5.02
N GLY A 76 -3.29 1.81 5.09
CA GLY A 76 -3.80 2.61 3.98
C GLY A 76 -4.93 1.87 3.23
N THR A 77 -6.08 1.66 3.87
CA THR A 77 -7.24 0.99 3.25
C THR A 77 -7.67 1.67 1.96
N GLY A 78 -7.65 3.00 1.93
CA GLY A 78 -8.10 3.80 0.79
C GLY A 78 -9.52 3.44 0.36
N SER A 79 -9.66 2.89 -0.83
CA SER A 79 -10.93 2.39 -1.36
C SER A 79 -11.33 1.00 -0.82
N GLY A 80 -10.38 0.24 -0.24
CA GLY A 80 -10.55 -1.16 0.15
C GLY A 80 -10.13 -2.16 -0.93
N TYR A 81 -9.60 -1.71 -2.07
CA TYR A 81 -9.30 -2.60 -3.20
C TYR A 81 -8.16 -3.57 -2.89
N GLN A 82 -7.06 -3.12 -2.29
CA GLN A 82 -5.95 -3.99 -1.93
C GLN A 82 -6.37 -5.03 -0.88
N ALA A 83 -7.18 -4.63 0.13
CA ALA A 83 -7.77 -5.57 1.09
C ALA A 83 -8.65 -6.62 0.41
N ALA A 84 -9.46 -6.21 -0.58
CA ALA A 84 -10.32 -7.11 -1.36
C ALA A 84 -9.51 -8.12 -2.19
N VAL A 85 -8.38 -7.69 -2.79
CA VAL A 85 -7.46 -8.57 -3.53
C VAL A 85 -6.79 -9.58 -2.58
N LEU A 86 -6.41 -9.17 -1.37
CA LEU A 86 -5.82 -10.04 -0.37
C LEU A 86 -6.81 -11.06 0.20
N SER A 87 -8.08 -10.69 0.32
CA SER A 87 -9.12 -11.49 0.98
C SER A 87 -9.16 -12.98 0.54
N PRO A 88 -9.18 -13.34 -0.75
CA PRO A 88 -9.20 -14.75 -1.17
C PRO A 88 -7.86 -15.47 -1.01
N LEU A 89 -6.79 -14.76 -0.70
CA LEU A 89 -5.42 -15.30 -0.64
C LEU A 89 -5.00 -15.70 0.77
N VAL A 90 -5.68 -15.19 1.82
CA VAL A 90 -5.25 -15.28 3.21
C VAL A 90 -6.39 -15.66 4.15
N GLN A 91 -6.05 -16.03 5.38
CA GLN A 91 -7.06 -16.34 6.40
C GLN A 91 -7.85 -15.10 6.80
N GLN A 92 -7.15 -13.98 7.06
CA GLN A 92 -7.77 -12.75 7.53
C GLN A 92 -6.96 -11.51 7.14
N VAL A 93 -7.66 -10.45 6.76
CA VAL A 93 -7.10 -9.14 6.49
C VAL A 93 -7.57 -8.15 7.56
N PHE A 94 -6.63 -7.45 8.17
CA PHE A 94 -6.85 -6.29 9.02
C PHE A 94 -6.39 -5.07 8.26
N THR A 95 -7.23 -4.04 8.14
CA THR A 95 -6.86 -2.85 7.39
C THR A 95 -7.18 -1.57 8.15
N ILE A 96 -6.30 -0.58 8.05
CA ILE A 96 -6.38 0.68 8.80
C ILE A 96 -6.35 1.85 7.83
N GLU A 97 -7.32 2.76 7.99
CA GLU A 97 -7.42 4.01 7.24
C GLU A 97 -7.47 5.19 8.20
N ILE A 98 -6.63 6.20 7.98
CA ILE A 98 -6.61 7.40 8.83
C ILE A 98 -7.70 8.40 8.43
N VAL A 99 -8.09 8.44 7.16
CA VAL A 99 -9.14 9.31 6.65
C VAL A 99 -10.50 8.66 6.91
N GLU A 100 -11.24 9.21 7.86
CA GLU A 100 -12.50 8.61 8.35
C GLU A 100 -13.54 8.40 7.23
N SER A 101 -13.71 9.38 6.33
CA SER A 101 -14.63 9.30 5.21
C SER A 101 -14.30 8.14 4.27
N LEU A 102 -13.00 7.92 3.98
CA LEU A 102 -12.52 6.80 3.17
C LEU A 102 -12.70 5.46 3.88
N GLY A 103 -12.29 5.37 5.14
CA GLY A 103 -12.42 4.14 5.93
C GLY A 103 -13.86 3.67 6.06
N ASN A 104 -14.81 4.61 6.24
CA ASN A 104 -16.23 4.29 6.31
C ASN A 104 -16.79 3.83 4.95
N ARG A 105 -16.39 4.48 3.84
CA ARG A 105 -16.77 4.06 2.48
C ARG A 105 -16.20 2.68 2.13
N ALA A 106 -14.92 2.44 2.42
CA ALA A 106 -14.26 1.15 2.20
C ALA A 106 -14.96 0.03 2.95
N ARG A 107 -15.26 0.24 4.25
CA ARG A 107 -15.99 -0.73 5.07
C ARG A 107 -17.36 -1.07 4.48
N ALA A 108 -18.11 -0.06 4.04
CA ALA A 108 -19.41 -0.27 3.40
C ALA A 108 -19.29 -1.07 2.09
N THR A 109 -18.30 -0.76 1.26
CA THR A 109 -18.03 -1.46 -0.01
C THR A 109 -17.61 -2.91 0.23
N LEU A 110 -16.67 -3.16 1.13
CA LEU A 110 -16.19 -4.50 1.48
C LEU A 110 -17.34 -5.38 2.02
N LYS A 111 -18.17 -4.82 2.92
CA LYS A 111 -19.37 -5.51 3.44
C LYS A 111 -20.37 -5.82 2.34
N ARG A 112 -20.69 -4.86 1.47
CA ARG A 112 -21.62 -5.04 0.33
C ARG A 112 -21.17 -6.13 -0.63
N LEU A 113 -19.85 -6.23 -0.85
CA LEU A 113 -19.23 -7.21 -1.74
C LEU A 113 -18.89 -8.53 -1.03
N LYS A 114 -19.26 -8.68 0.26
CA LYS A 114 -19.11 -9.92 1.06
C LYS A 114 -17.66 -10.37 1.26
N TYR A 115 -16.75 -9.43 1.49
CA TYR A 115 -15.39 -9.73 1.93
C TYR A 115 -15.38 -9.91 3.46
N ASP A 116 -15.94 -11.04 3.94
CA ASP A 116 -16.27 -11.26 5.36
C ASP A 116 -15.03 -11.49 6.24
N ASN A 117 -13.89 -11.86 5.65
CA ASN A 117 -12.62 -12.00 6.36
C ASN A 117 -11.78 -10.71 6.40
N VAL A 118 -12.34 -9.56 6.01
CA VAL A 118 -11.68 -8.25 6.08
C VAL A 118 -12.24 -7.43 7.23
N LEU A 119 -11.38 -7.13 8.22
CA LEU A 119 -11.69 -6.21 9.31
C LEU A 119 -11.07 -4.84 9.02
N ALA A 120 -11.91 -3.83 8.82
CA ALA A 120 -11.46 -2.47 8.58
C ALA A 120 -11.74 -1.56 9.77
N ARG A 121 -10.77 -0.70 10.13
CA ARG A 121 -10.95 0.34 11.14
C ARG A 121 -10.43 1.70 10.66
N VAL A 122 -10.98 2.75 11.25
CA VAL A 122 -10.43 4.11 11.17
C VAL A 122 -9.40 4.30 12.29
N GLY A 123 -8.24 4.87 11.96
CA GLY A 123 -7.18 5.14 12.92
C GLY A 123 -5.83 5.41 12.27
N ASP A 124 -4.85 5.75 13.10
CA ASP A 124 -3.48 5.99 12.67
C ASP A 124 -2.75 4.67 12.39
N GLY A 125 -2.44 4.43 11.12
CA GLY A 125 -1.75 3.24 10.63
C GLY A 125 -0.31 3.10 11.14
N PHE A 126 0.35 4.21 11.49
CA PHE A 126 1.69 4.20 12.10
C PHE A 126 1.75 3.31 13.35
N LYS A 127 0.67 3.29 14.12
CA LYS A 127 0.56 2.50 15.37
C LYS A 127 0.30 1.01 15.13
N GLY A 128 -0.03 0.63 13.90
CA GLY A 128 -0.48 -0.73 13.60
C GLY A 128 -1.76 -1.10 14.36
N TRP A 129 -1.95 -2.41 14.63
CA TRP A 129 -3.12 -2.90 15.36
C TRP A 129 -2.72 -3.92 16.45
N PRO A 130 -2.14 -3.47 17.58
CA PRO A 130 -1.54 -4.33 18.61
C PRO A 130 -2.46 -5.44 19.14
N ARG A 131 -3.78 -5.15 19.24
CA ARG A 131 -4.77 -6.12 19.72
C ARG A 131 -4.81 -7.41 18.89
N HIS A 132 -4.43 -7.34 17.63
CA HIS A 132 -4.47 -8.46 16.68
C HIS A 132 -3.09 -8.97 16.29
N ALA A 133 -2.02 -8.37 16.85
CA ALA A 133 -0.65 -8.84 16.64
C ALA A 133 -0.43 -10.24 17.32
N PRO A 134 0.57 -11.01 16.86
CA PRO A 134 1.43 -10.75 15.72
C PRO A 134 0.74 -11.00 14.36
N PHE A 135 1.25 -10.35 13.31
CA PHE A 135 0.84 -10.56 11.93
C PHE A 135 1.87 -11.39 11.18
N ASP A 136 1.41 -12.25 10.28
CA ASP A 136 2.27 -13.03 9.40
C ASP A 136 2.89 -12.15 8.32
N LYS A 137 2.09 -11.23 7.80
CA LYS A 137 2.47 -10.31 6.74
C LYS A 137 1.95 -8.91 7.04
N ILE A 138 2.70 -7.89 6.58
CA ILE A 138 2.25 -6.49 6.63
C ILE A 138 2.44 -5.89 5.23
N ILE A 139 1.42 -5.20 4.71
CA ILE A 139 1.50 -4.43 3.48
C ILE A 139 1.17 -2.97 3.77
N VAL A 140 2.03 -2.06 3.31
CA VAL A 140 1.86 -0.63 3.54
C VAL A 140 1.68 0.06 2.20
N THR A 141 0.53 0.68 1.99
CA THR A 141 0.13 1.31 0.71
C THR A 141 0.22 2.84 0.74
N CYS A 142 1.00 3.36 1.66
CA CYS A 142 1.39 4.76 1.78
C CYS A 142 2.86 4.82 2.21
N SER A 143 3.57 5.94 1.96
CA SER A 143 5.01 6.00 2.18
C SER A 143 5.37 6.76 3.45
N PRO A 144 5.91 6.11 4.49
CA PRO A 144 6.64 6.77 5.55
C PRO A 144 8.06 7.10 5.10
N GLU A 145 8.70 8.06 5.76
CA GLU A 145 10.12 8.37 5.56
C GLU A 145 11.03 7.21 6.05
N ARG A 146 10.60 6.53 7.10
CA ARG A 146 11.29 5.38 7.70
C ARG A 146 10.28 4.31 8.10
N VAL A 147 10.74 3.07 8.17
CA VAL A 147 9.87 1.95 8.60
C VAL A 147 9.38 2.19 10.03
N PRO A 148 8.07 2.25 10.27
CA PRO A 148 7.52 2.46 11.61
C PRO A 148 7.85 1.31 12.56
N GLN A 149 8.52 1.61 13.67
CA GLN A 149 8.89 0.59 14.65
C GLN A 149 7.68 -0.21 15.18
N PRO A 150 6.50 0.40 15.44
CA PRO A 150 5.33 -0.36 15.88
C PRO A 150 4.88 -1.45 14.89
N LEU A 151 5.13 -1.29 13.58
CA LEU A 151 4.82 -2.31 12.58
C LEU A 151 5.85 -3.45 12.61
N VAL A 152 7.13 -3.12 12.84
CA VAL A 152 8.19 -4.12 13.03
C VAL A 152 7.91 -4.99 14.25
N ASP A 153 7.48 -4.38 15.36
CA ASP A 153 7.18 -5.07 16.61
C ASP A 153 6.00 -6.04 16.46
N GLN A 154 5.00 -5.66 15.64
CA GLN A 154 3.79 -6.44 15.38
C GLN A 154 3.95 -7.50 14.28
N LEU A 155 5.05 -7.49 13.52
CA LEU A 155 5.37 -8.54 12.55
C LEU A 155 5.97 -9.74 13.29
N ARG A 156 5.48 -10.96 13.00
CA ARG A 156 6.05 -12.18 13.60
C ARG A 156 7.47 -12.45 13.11
N GLU A 157 8.20 -13.28 13.83
CA GLU A 157 9.48 -13.82 13.36
C GLU A 157 9.28 -14.63 12.06
N GLY A 158 10.13 -14.42 11.07
CA GLY A 158 9.99 -14.98 9.73
C GLY A 158 8.95 -14.28 8.85
N GLY A 159 8.18 -13.32 9.38
CA GLY A 159 7.17 -12.55 8.64
C GLY A 159 7.78 -11.63 7.59
N LEU A 160 6.94 -11.23 6.62
CA LEU A 160 7.29 -10.29 5.54
C LEU A 160 6.50 -8.99 5.66
N MET A 161 7.17 -7.89 5.34
CA MET A 161 6.54 -6.58 5.16
C MET A 161 6.89 -6.04 3.77
N VAL A 162 5.88 -5.62 3.00
CA VAL A 162 6.06 -4.87 1.76
C VAL A 162 5.70 -3.42 2.02
N ILE A 163 6.64 -2.51 1.75
CA ILE A 163 6.50 -1.11 2.14
C ILE A 163 7.29 -0.18 1.21
N PRO A 164 6.70 0.92 0.70
CA PRO A 164 7.45 2.02 0.11
C PRO A 164 8.06 2.89 1.22
N VAL A 165 9.34 3.17 1.15
CA VAL A 165 10.05 4.00 2.14
C VAL A 165 10.85 5.07 1.43
N GLY A 166 10.86 6.27 1.97
CA GLY A 166 11.67 7.36 1.47
C GLY A 166 11.03 8.74 1.65
N GLU A 167 11.72 9.73 1.13
CA GLU A 167 11.22 11.10 1.09
C GLU A 167 9.99 11.23 0.20
N ARG A 168 9.30 12.36 0.29
CA ARG A 168 7.99 12.56 -0.36
C ARG A 168 7.98 12.25 -1.86
N TYR A 169 9.09 12.50 -2.56
CA TYR A 169 9.24 12.33 -4.01
C TYR A 169 10.32 11.31 -4.41
N GLN A 170 11.00 10.72 -3.44
CA GLN A 170 12.03 9.69 -3.67
C GLN A 170 11.76 8.50 -2.76
N GLN A 171 11.07 7.52 -3.28
CA GLN A 171 10.67 6.34 -2.52
C GLN A 171 11.15 5.08 -3.23
N THR A 172 11.55 4.10 -2.45
CA THR A 172 11.87 2.76 -2.92
C THR A 172 10.93 1.76 -2.26
N MET A 173 10.38 0.85 -3.05
CA MET A 173 9.62 -0.29 -2.57
C MET A 173 10.56 -1.33 -2.01
N TYR A 174 10.31 -1.78 -0.78
CA TYR A 174 11.10 -2.82 -0.11
C TYR A 174 10.25 -4.02 0.24
N VAL A 175 10.86 -5.20 0.20
CA VAL A 175 10.46 -6.36 0.99
C VAL A 175 11.37 -6.43 2.21
N LEU A 176 10.77 -6.51 3.38
CA LEU A 176 11.47 -6.63 4.65
C LEU A 176 11.10 -7.96 5.29
N ARG A 177 12.09 -8.78 5.62
CA ARG A 177 11.89 -10.04 6.35
C ARG A 177 12.40 -9.89 7.78
N LYS A 178 11.58 -10.26 8.77
CA LYS A 178 12.02 -10.30 10.17
C LYS A 178 12.80 -11.59 10.44
N LYS A 179 14.06 -11.47 10.86
CA LYS A 179 14.92 -12.61 11.20
C LYS A 179 15.77 -12.29 12.41
N ASN A 180 15.67 -13.12 13.45
CA ASN A 180 16.34 -12.92 14.74
C ASN A 180 16.06 -11.53 15.34
N GLY A 181 14.81 -11.09 15.29
CA GLY A 181 14.35 -9.79 15.78
C GLY A 181 14.77 -8.57 14.93
N LYS A 182 15.53 -8.77 13.84
CA LYS A 182 15.98 -7.70 12.93
C LYS A 182 15.29 -7.76 11.58
N MET A 183 15.15 -6.61 10.92
CA MET A 183 14.62 -6.55 9.57
C MET A 183 15.74 -6.68 8.55
N GLN A 184 15.65 -7.66 7.67
CA GLN A 184 16.47 -7.78 6.47
C GLN A 184 15.71 -7.15 5.31
N ALA A 185 16.30 -6.15 4.66
CA ALA A 185 15.69 -5.37 3.60
C ALA A 185 16.22 -5.78 2.23
N GLU A 186 15.30 -5.94 1.29
CA GLU A 186 15.57 -6.08 -0.14
C GLU A 186 14.87 -4.95 -0.88
N ALA A 187 15.64 -4.14 -1.60
CA ALA A 187 15.10 -3.07 -2.45
C ALA A 187 14.57 -3.67 -3.76
N LEU A 188 13.33 -3.37 -4.10
CA LEU A 188 12.69 -3.91 -5.30
C LEU A 188 12.75 -2.92 -6.48
N ARG A 189 12.16 -1.73 -6.31
CA ARG A 189 12.07 -0.74 -7.38
C ARG A 189 11.77 0.66 -6.85
N PRO A 190 12.14 1.72 -7.60
CA PRO A 190 11.63 3.06 -7.36
C PRO A 190 10.11 3.09 -7.47
N THR A 191 9.47 3.90 -6.65
CA THR A 191 8.01 4.01 -6.59
C THR A 191 7.57 5.38 -6.10
N LEU A 192 6.28 5.70 -6.24
CA LEU A 192 5.70 6.92 -5.70
C LEU A 192 4.33 6.63 -5.10
N PHE A 193 4.24 6.77 -3.80
CA PHE A 193 3.00 6.63 -3.03
C PHE A 193 2.64 7.93 -2.33
N VAL A 194 1.37 8.07 -1.98
CA VAL A 194 0.92 9.12 -1.07
C VAL A 194 1.66 8.99 0.27
N PRO A 195 2.00 10.09 0.95
CA PRO A 195 2.67 10.04 2.23
C PRO A 195 1.84 9.31 3.28
N MET A 196 2.51 8.58 4.18
CA MET A 196 1.86 8.11 5.41
C MET A 196 1.64 9.34 6.31
N THR A 197 0.39 9.66 6.57
CA THR A 197 -0.03 10.78 7.43
C THR A 197 -0.14 10.37 8.90
N GLY A 198 -0.58 11.30 9.79
CA GLY A 198 -0.61 11.06 11.23
C GLY A 198 0.78 11.12 11.86
N ASN A 199 1.06 10.30 12.86
CA ASN A 199 2.34 10.32 13.58
C ASN A 199 3.57 10.18 12.66
N ALA A 200 3.44 9.54 11.51
CA ALA A 200 4.53 9.43 10.54
C ALA A 200 4.89 10.79 9.94
N GLU A 201 3.88 11.60 9.59
CA GLU A 201 4.10 12.95 9.03
C GLU A 201 4.59 13.93 10.10
N ASP A 202 4.07 13.83 11.33
CA ASP A 202 4.50 14.67 12.45
C ASP A 202 6.00 14.50 12.75
N ASN A 203 6.49 13.27 12.60
CA ASN A 203 7.89 12.90 12.84
C ASN A 203 8.78 13.01 11.58
N ARG A 204 8.25 13.46 10.45
CA ARG A 204 9.02 13.61 9.20
C ARG A 204 10.11 14.66 9.38
N GLN A 205 11.35 14.32 8.98
CA GLN A 205 12.50 15.22 9.09
C GLN A 205 12.47 16.30 8.03
N VAL A 206 12.15 15.94 6.80
CA VAL A 206 12.01 16.87 5.67
C VAL A 206 10.55 17.21 5.47
N LYS A 207 10.10 18.33 6.04
CA LYS A 207 8.74 18.85 5.83
C LYS A 207 8.71 19.79 4.63
N PRO A 208 7.67 19.70 3.77
CA PRO A 208 7.51 20.70 2.71
C PRO A 208 7.36 22.09 3.34
N ASP A 209 8.08 23.07 2.81
CA ASP A 209 7.86 24.46 3.15
C ASP A 209 6.56 24.93 2.50
N PRO A 210 5.51 25.27 3.25
CA PRO A 210 4.24 25.73 2.68
C PRO A 210 4.36 27.06 1.93
N LEU A 211 5.43 27.84 2.20
CA LEU A 211 5.70 29.11 1.51
C LEU A 211 6.54 28.91 0.24
N LYS A 212 7.15 27.74 0.10
CA LYS A 212 7.91 27.34 -1.09
C LYS A 212 7.49 25.92 -1.47
N PRO A 213 6.31 25.73 -2.05
CA PRO A 213 5.90 24.43 -2.56
C PRO A 213 6.76 24.10 -3.79
N ALA A 214 8.05 23.83 -3.57
CA ALA A 214 8.95 23.47 -4.64
C ALA A 214 8.64 22.03 -5.04
N LEU A 215 8.24 21.84 -6.28
CA LEU A 215 8.59 20.63 -7.00
C LEU A 215 10.12 20.56 -6.96
N PHE A 216 10.67 19.43 -6.53
CA PHE A 216 12.11 19.22 -6.63
C PHE A 216 12.53 19.49 -8.07
N ASN A 217 13.48 20.42 -8.27
CA ASN A 217 13.89 20.89 -9.59
C ASN A 217 12.72 21.42 -10.46
N GLY A 218 11.78 22.16 -9.86
CA GLY A 218 10.65 22.75 -10.59
C GLY A 218 11.03 23.82 -11.60
N ASP A 219 12.22 24.38 -11.48
CA ASP A 219 12.86 25.33 -12.41
C ASP A 219 13.74 24.66 -13.46
N PHE A 220 13.98 23.34 -13.33
CA PHE A 220 14.84 22.54 -14.22
C PHE A 220 16.31 23.02 -14.30
N GLU A 221 16.77 23.77 -13.29
CA GLU A 221 18.14 24.29 -13.23
C GLU A 221 19.17 23.27 -12.75
N LEU A 222 18.73 22.19 -12.05
CA LEU A 222 19.62 21.14 -11.58
C LEU A 222 20.05 20.24 -12.72
N THR A 223 21.34 19.96 -12.77
CA THR A 223 21.92 19.03 -13.77
C THR A 223 21.91 17.60 -13.28
N LYS A 224 22.25 16.66 -14.16
CA LYS A 224 22.37 15.25 -13.82
C LYS A 224 23.37 14.98 -12.68
N GLU A 225 24.39 15.82 -12.54
CA GLU A 225 25.43 15.75 -11.50
C GLU A 225 24.92 16.16 -10.11
N ASP A 226 23.84 16.94 -10.07
CA ASP A 226 23.21 17.38 -8.83
C ASP A 226 22.29 16.30 -8.22
N TYR A 227 22.03 15.21 -8.95
CA TYR A 227 21.23 14.09 -8.50
C TYR A 227 22.14 12.93 -8.09
N PRO A 228 22.22 12.60 -6.81
CA PRO A 228 23.13 11.54 -6.33
C PRO A 228 22.75 10.12 -6.76
N PHE A 229 21.67 9.94 -7.53
CA PHE A 229 21.09 8.62 -7.87
C PHE A 229 20.67 8.48 -9.35
N VAL A 230 21.27 9.21 -10.28
CA VAL A 230 21.06 9.02 -11.72
C VAL A 230 22.27 8.36 -12.37
#